data_e71af4faee5a577905a82649ab045265
#
_entry.id   e71af4faee5a577905a82649ab045265
#
_cell.length_a   1.000
_cell.length_b   1.000
_cell.length_c   1.000
_cell.angle_alpha   90.00
_cell.angle_beta   90.00
_cell.angle_gamma   90.00
#
_symmetry.space_group_name_H-M   'P 1'
#
loop_
_entity.id
_entity.type
_entity.pdbx_description
1 polymer ?
#
loop_
_entity_poly.entity_id
_entity_poly.type
_entity_poly.pdbx_seq_one_letter_code
_entity_poly.pdbx_strand_id
1 'polypeptide(L)'
;FMQVRIAQMRKKGCKLADTLCDIDDDKPIKKACSKFEERVDAAKDIPALLGHEGDYTKSLYAAFAKGSGLSRKADFKRTAGAGGGSISHGSNVAGVANSLIDHGNYLAYGFAGAALWAMGVPPHMPVFHGKTRPGGLVFDLADTFKEAYVLPIAFAAAIGRLKGDLAKTFRARLMDEFSRDGVLAAAISTLEASLPADRLGDHVNPGYFHNPDADSR
;
A
#
# COMPACT_ATOMS: atom_id res chain seq x y z
N PHE A 1 6.75 -8.09 6.45
CA PHE A 1 5.75 -7.37 5.61
C PHE A 1 4.48 -7.04 6.40
N MET A 2 3.81 -8.03 7.00
CA MET A 2 2.52 -7.80 7.68
C MET A 2 2.66 -6.87 8.89
N GLN A 3 3.70 -7.02 9.71
CA GLN A 3 3.98 -6.12 10.84
C GLN A 3 4.25 -4.68 10.36
N VAL A 4 5.00 -4.52 9.26
CA VAL A 4 5.24 -3.20 8.64
C VAL A 4 3.92 -2.56 8.20
N ARG A 5 3.04 -3.32 7.52
CA ARG A 5 1.72 -2.87 7.07
C ARG A 5 0.85 -2.38 8.24
N ILE A 6 0.80 -3.15 9.32
CA ILE A 6 0.06 -2.79 10.53
C ILE A 6 0.62 -1.50 11.15
N ALA A 7 1.95 -1.41 11.28
CA ALA A 7 2.62 -0.23 11.83
C ALA A 7 2.35 1.03 11.00
N GLN A 8 2.42 0.93 9.66
CA GLN A 8 2.10 2.04 8.76
C GLN A 8 0.64 2.48 8.89
N MET A 9 -0.30 1.55 8.98
CA MET A 9 -1.71 1.90 9.17
C MET A 9 -1.94 2.60 10.51
N ARG A 10 -1.37 2.11 11.60
CA ARG A 10 -1.48 2.74 12.93
C ARG A 10 -0.89 4.14 12.97
N LYS A 11 0.32 4.30 12.39
CA LYS A 11 1.07 5.55 12.43
C LYS A 11 0.52 6.58 11.43
N LYS A 12 0.35 6.17 10.17
CA LYS A 12 0.03 7.08 9.07
C LYS A 12 -1.43 7.05 8.67
N GLY A 13 -2.00 5.86 8.52
CA GLY A 13 -3.39 5.70 8.10
C GLY A 13 -4.38 6.32 9.09
N CYS A 14 -4.19 6.12 10.40
CA CYS A 14 -5.00 6.77 11.44
C CYS A 14 -4.86 8.30 11.39
N LYS A 15 -3.62 8.82 11.27
CA LYS A 15 -3.38 10.27 11.19
C LYS A 15 -4.05 10.89 9.97
N LEU A 16 -3.95 10.25 8.79
CA LEU A 16 -4.60 10.74 7.57
C LEU A 16 -6.12 10.60 7.63
N ALA A 17 -6.65 9.56 8.29
CA ALA A 17 -8.08 9.39 8.51
C ALA A 17 -8.66 10.55 9.34
N ASP A 18 -8.01 10.89 10.45
CA ASP A 18 -8.35 12.02 11.29
C ASP A 18 -8.28 13.33 10.52
N THR A 19 -7.14 13.64 9.91
CA THR A 19 -6.90 14.95 9.29
C THR A 19 -7.64 15.20 7.97
N LEU A 20 -7.97 14.16 7.21
CA LEU A 20 -8.57 14.27 5.88
C LEU A 20 -10.05 13.86 5.83
N CYS A 21 -10.45 12.88 6.63
CA CYS A 21 -11.80 12.33 6.59
C CYS A 21 -12.67 12.78 7.76
N ASP A 22 -12.13 13.58 8.70
CA ASP A 22 -12.77 13.91 9.99
C ASP A 22 -13.26 12.63 10.71
N ILE A 23 -12.45 11.58 10.63
CA ILE A 23 -12.70 10.36 11.39
C ILE A 23 -12.15 10.58 12.79
N ASP A 24 -12.89 11.28 13.65
CA ASP A 24 -12.52 11.60 15.04
C ASP A 24 -12.33 10.33 15.89
N ASP A 25 -12.96 9.23 15.50
CA ASP A 25 -12.82 7.94 16.16
C ASP A 25 -12.07 6.94 15.27
N ASP A 26 -10.75 6.91 15.40
CA ASP A 26 -9.88 5.94 14.73
C ASP A 26 -9.91 4.53 15.37
N LYS A 27 -10.73 4.36 16.44
CA LYS A 27 -10.86 3.07 17.15
C LYS A 27 -11.18 1.89 16.24
N PRO A 28 -12.10 2.00 15.23
CA PRO A 28 -12.35 0.89 14.31
C PRO A 28 -11.11 0.48 13.51
N ILE A 29 -10.27 1.46 13.09
CA ILE A 29 -9.03 1.20 12.36
C ILE A 29 -8.01 0.55 13.29
N LYS A 30 -7.81 1.11 14.49
CA LYS A 30 -6.90 0.54 15.51
C LYS A 30 -7.33 -0.87 15.93
N LYS A 31 -8.63 -1.10 16.10
CA LYS A 31 -9.18 -2.44 16.40
C LYS A 31 -8.91 -3.44 15.27
N ALA A 32 -9.06 -3.02 14.02
CA ALA A 32 -8.72 -3.86 12.86
C ALA A 32 -7.23 -4.24 12.87
N CYS A 33 -6.36 -3.27 13.15
CA CYS A 33 -4.92 -3.49 13.28
C CYS A 33 -4.57 -4.49 14.39
N SER A 34 -5.11 -4.30 15.60
CA SER A 34 -4.82 -5.18 16.75
C SER A 34 -5.29 -6.61 16.50
N LYS A 35 -6.51 -6.76 15.96
CA LYS A 35 -7.04 -8.07 15.60
C LYS A 35 -6.23 -8.76 14.51
N PHE A 36 -5.71 -8.01 13.55
CA PHE A 36 -4.88 -8.57 12.50
C PHE A 36 -3.51 -8.99 13.03
N GLU A 37 -2.89 -8.17 13.89
CA GLU A 37 -1.62 -8.47 14.54
C GLU A 37 -1.68 -9.79 15.33
N GLU A 38 -2.68 -9.95 16.21
CA GLU A 38 -2.92 -11.20 16.95
C GLU A 38 -3.03 -12.42 16.02
N ARG A 39 -3.72 -12.24 14.87
CA ARG A 39 -3.92 -13.32 13.89
C ARG A 39 -2.68 -13.60 13.05
N VAL A 40 -1.86 -12.59 12.74
CA VAL A 40 -0.57 -12.77 12.06
C VAL A 40 0.34 -13.64 12.90
N ASP A 41 0.42 -13.35 14.21
CA ASP A 41 1.27 -14.09 15.15
C ASP A 41 0.77 -15.54 15.37
N ALA A 42 -0.53 -15.76 15.25
CA ALA A 42 -1.17 -17.08 15.40
C ALA A 42 -1.27 -17.88 14.09
N ALA A 43 -0.97 -17.28 12.93
CA ALA A 43 -1.12 -17.94 11.64
C ALA A 43 -0.15 -19.12 11.49
N LYS A 44 -0.68 -20.31 11.16
CA LYS A 44 0.11 -21.53 11.03
C LYS A 44 0.68 -21.74 9.61
N ASP A 45 0.08 -21.09 8.63
CA ASP A 45 0.45 -21.21 7.22
C ASP A 45 0.07 -19.97 6.42
N ILE A 46 0.56 -19.90 5.19
CA ILE A 46 0.29 -18.77 4.27
C ILE A 46 -1.21 -18.65 3.92
N PRO A 47 -1.96 -19.72 3.61
CA PRO A 47 -3.39 -19.63 3.38
C PRO A 47 -4.18 -19.00 4.53
N ALA A 48 -3.89 -19.40 5.78
CA ALA A 48 -4.50 -18.78 6.96
C ALA A 48 -4.17 -17.30 7.07
N LEU A 49 -2.90 -16.93 6.83
CA LEU A 49 -2.44 -15.55 6.84
C LEU A 49 -3.16 -14.70 5.80
N LEU A 50 -3.32 -15.19 4.56
CA LEU A 50 -4.05 -14.50 3.48
C LEU A 50 -5.55 -14.36 3.82
N GLY A 51 -6.15 -15.35 4.47
CA GLY A 51 -7.53 -15.24 4.98
C GLY A 51 -7.67 -14.11 6.01
N HIS A 52 -6.73 -14.01 6.93
CA HIS A 52 -6.70 -12.96 7.95
C HIS A 52 -6.44 -11.57 7.35
N GLU A 53 -5.60 -11.49 6.33
CA GLU A 53 -5.36 -10.28 5.55
C GLU A 53 -6.65 -9.80 4.84
N GLY A 54 -7.38 -10.70 4.21
CA GLY A 54 -8.66 -10.38 3.58
C GLY A 54 -9.69 -9.81 4.56
N ASP A 55 -9.78 -10.37 5.76
CA ASP A 55 -10.66 -9.85 6.82
C ASP A 55 -10.21 -8.48 7.34
N TYR A 56 -8.90 -8.29 7.49
CA TYR A 56 -8.31 -7.01 7.87
C TYR A 56 -8.65 -5.91 6.86
N THR A 57 -8.40 -6.16 5.60
CA THR A 57 -8.67 -5.23 4.50
C THR A 57 -10.16 -4.86 4.41
N LYS A 58 -11.06 -5.86 4.54
CA LYS A 58 -12.52 -5.60 4.62
C LYS A 58 -12.90 -4.72 5.82
N SER A 59 -12.25 -4.93 6.97
CA SER A 59 -12.49 -4.13 8.17
C SER A 59 -12.04 -2.68 7.99
N LEU A 60 -10.92 -2.45 7.30
CA LEU A 60 -10.46 -1.11 6.94
C LEU A 60 -11.44 -0.41 5.99
N TYR A 61 -11.88 -1.08 4.92
CA TYR A 61 -12.88 -0.51 4.02
C TYR A 61 -14.17 -0.10 4.75
N ALA A 62 -14.64 -0.95 5.66
CA ALA A 62 -15.84 -0.64 6.46
C ALA A 62 -15.62 0.56 7.38
N ALA A 63 -14.44 0.68 8.00
CA ALA A 63 -14.10 1.80 8.87
C ALA A 63 -14.05 3.13 8.09
N PHE A 64 -13.33 3.16 6.95
CA PHE A 64 -13.24 4.36 6.11
C PHE A 64 -14.59 4.74 5.48
N ALA A 65 -15.36 3.77 5.00
CA ALA A 65 -16.69 4.01 4.46
C ALA A 65 -17.63 4.63 5.49
N LYS A 66 -17.66 4.08 6.71
CA LYS A 66 -18.44 4.62 7.82
C LYS A 66 -18.02 6.04 8.16
N GLY A 67 -16.72 6.30 8.31
CA GLY A 67 -16.18 7.64 8.59
C GLY A 67 -16.44 8.66 7.48
N SER A 68 -16.71 8.19 6.26
CA SER A 68 -17.07 9.02 5.11
C SER A 68 -18.59 9.17 4.92
N GLY A 69 -19.39 8.84 5.92
CA GLY A 69 -20.85 8.95 5.88
C GLY A 69 -21.57 7.81 5.14
N LEU A 70 -20.86 6.80 4.69
CA LEU A 70 -21.41 5.59 4.08
C LEU A 70 -21.73 4.57 5.19
N SER A 71 -22.86 4.74 5.84
CA SER A 71 -23.19 4.05 7.10
C SER A 71 -23.67 2.62 6.96
N ARG A 72 -24.05 2.19 5.75
CA ARG A 72 -24.56 0.84 5.49
C ARG A 72 -23.53 -0.02 4.79
N LYS A 73 -23.48 -1.30 5.14
CA LYS A 73 -22.65 -2.29 4.47
C LYS A 73 -22.96 -2.41 2.97
N ALA A 74 -24.18 -2.01 2.57
CA ALA A 74 -24.64 -1.92 1.19
C ALA A 74 -24.12 -0.66 0.47
N ASP A 75 -23.74 0.39 1.20
CA ASP A 75 -23.36 1.69 0.63
C ASP A 75 -21.93 1.68 0.05
N PHE A 76 -21.07 0.81 0.54
CA PHE A 76 -19.73 0.61 0.00
C PHE A 76 -19.39 -0.89 -0.13
N LYS A 77 -19.18 -1.32 -1.37
CA LYS A 77 -18.61 -2.62 -1.72
C LYS A 77 -17.35 -2.38 -2.55
N ARG A 78 -16.24 -2.97 -2.11
CA ARG A 78 -15.01 -2.90 -2.90
C ARG A 78 -15.18 -3.68 -4.20
N THR A 79 -15.04 -2.98 -5.32
CA THR A 79 -15.09 -3.56 -6.67
C THR A 79 -13.77 -3.22 -7.36
N ALA A 80 -12.88 -4.18 -7.43
CA ALA A 80 -11.57 -4.01 -8.09
C ALA A 80 -11.77 -3.90 -9.62
N GLY A 81 -10.99 -3.03 -10.24
CA GLY A 81 -11.05 -2.82 -11.69
C GLY A 81 -12.25 -2.00 -12.17
N ALA A 82 -13.06 -1.46 -11.26
CA ALA A 82 -14.24 -0.65 -11.61
C ALA A 82 -13.90 0.62 -12.40
N GLY A 83 -12.64 1.06 -12.36
CA GLY A 83 -12.19 2.30 -13.01
C GLY A 83 -11.49 2.12 -14.35
N GLY A 84 -11.17 0.89 -14.80
CA GLY A 84 -10.52 0.65 -16.09
C GLY A 84 -9.29 1.54 -16.39
N GLY A 85 -8.57 1.99 -15.35
CA GLY A 85 -7.47 2.95 -15.46
C GLY A 85 -7.89 4.43 -15.51
N SER A 86 -9.17 4.73 -15.69
CA SER A 86 -9.72 6.09 -15.64
C SER A 86 -10.43 6.35 -14.33
N ILE A 87 -10.23 7.52 -13.74
CA ILE A 87 -10.97 7.92 -12.54
C ILE A 87 -12.39 8.25 -12.96
N SER A 88 -13.33 7.40 -12.53
CA SER A 88 -14.75 7.65 -12.77
C SER A 88 -15.22 8.81 -11.89
N HIS A 89 -15.80 9.83 -12.51
CA HIS A 89 -16.59 10.86 -11.85
C HIS A 89 -18.01 10.32 -11.57
N GLY A 90 -18.09 9.06 -11.06
CA GLY A 90 -19.36 8.38 -10.83
C GLY A 90 -20.35 9.17 -9.98
N SER A 91 -21.61 8.84 -10.11
CA SER A 91 -22.73 9.55 -9.49
C SER A 91 -22.81 9.38 -7.95
N ASN A 92 -21.95 8.57 -7.35
CA ASN A 92 -21.95 8.33 -5.91
C ASN A 92 -20.53 8.18 -5.32
N VAL A 93 -20.43 8.51 -4.04
CA VAL A 93 -19.17 8.49 -3.26
C VAL A 93 -18.48 7.12 -3.33
N ALA A 94 -19.22 6.02 -3.27
CA ALA A 94 -18.65 4.67 -3.30
C ALA A 94 -17.97 4.34 -4.64
N GLY A 95 -18.58 4.73 -5.76
CA GLY A 95 -18.00 4.55 -7.10
C GLY A 95 -16.72 5.37 -7.27
N VAL A 96 -16.75 6.63 -6.86
CA VAL A 96 -15.57 7.51 -6.88
C VAL A 96 -14.46 6.94 -6.00
N ALA A 97 -14.77 6.54 -4.76
CA ALA A 97 -13.79 5.95 -3.85
C ALA A 97 -13.16 4.68 -4.43
N ASN A 98 -13.95 3.77 -5.01
CA ASN A 98 -13.43 2.55 -5.67
C ASN A 98 -12.47 2.87 -6.80
N SER A 99 -12.83 3.82 -7.67
CA SER A 99 -11.98 4.24 -8.78
C SER A 99 -10.66 4.85 -8.30
N LEU A 100 -10.71 5.70 -7.27
CA LEU A 100 -9.52 6.32 -6.68
C LEU A 100 -8.63 5.30 -5.97
N ILE A 101 -9.22 4.31 -5.29
CA ILE A 101 -8.46 3.21 -4.66
C ILE A 101 -7.72 2.39 -5.72
N ASP A 102 -8.37 2.05 -6.84
CA ASP A 102 -7.68 1.36 -7.94
C ASP A 102 -6.52 2.19 -8.47
N HIS A 103 -6.77 3.47 -8.75
CA HIS A 103 -5.75 4.37 -9.25
C HIS A 103 -4.57 4.53 -8.27
N GLY A 104 -4.85 4.71 -6.98
CA GLY A 104 -3.84 4.80 -5.92
C GLY A 104 -3.03 3.51 -5.75
N ASN A 105 -3.67 2.36 -5.89
CA ASN A 105 -2.99 1.07 -5.86
C ASN A 105 -1.97 0.94 -7.00
N TYR A 106 -2.31 1.38 -8.23
CA TYR A 106 -1.36 1.37 -9.35
C TYR A 106 -0.15 2.26 -9.09
N LEU A 107 -0.35 3.43 -8.47
CA LEU A 107 0.77 4.29 -8.07
C LEU A 107 1.65 3.63 -7.00
N ALA A 108 1.04 2.99 -6.00
CA ALA A 108 1.77 2.24 -4.97
C ALA A 108 2.56 1.06 -5.57
N TYR A 109 1.99 0.35 -6.54
CA TYR A 109 2.71 -0.71 -7.28
C TYR A 109 3.89 -0.16 -8.06
N GLY A 110 3.77 1.03 -8.65
CA GLY A 110 4.89 1.71 -9.30
C GLY A 110 6.04 2.00 -8.34
N PHE A 111 5.76 2.48 -7.12
CA PHE A 111 6.76 2.71 -6.08
C PHE A 111 7.42 1.41 -5.60
N ALA A 112 6.63 0.36 -5.36
CA ALA A 112 7.16 -0.94 -4.99
C ALA A 112 8.03 -1.54 -6.11
N GLY A 113 7.60 -1.42 -7.36
CA GLY A 113 8.39 -1.83 -8.53
C GLY A 113 9.71 -1.08 -8.64
N ALA A 114 9.70 0.24 -8.38
CA ALA A 114 10.93 1.05 -8.39
C ALA A 114 11.91 0.63 -7.27
N ALA A 115 11.40 0.29 -6.07
CA ALA A 115 12.23 -0.23 -4.98
C ALA A 115 12.87 -1.57 -5.36
N LEU A 116 12.10 -2.50 -5.91
CA LEU A 116 12.61 -3.80 -6.38
C LEU A 116 13.67 -3.62 -7.47
N TRP A 117 13.40 -2.73 -8.42
CA TRP A 117 14.34 -2.44 -9.49
C TRP A 117 15.65 -1.84 -8.96
N ALA A 118 15.58 -0.88 -8.04
CA ALA A 118 16.75 -0.25 -7.42
C ALA A 118 17.61 -1.26 -6.64
N MET A 119 16.98 -2.28 -6.06
CA MET A 119 17.66 -3.36 -5.32
C MET A 119 18.09 -4.55 -6.20
N GLY A 120 17.77 -4.53 -7.49
CA GLY A 120 18.04 -5.66 -8.39
C GLY A 120 17.26 -6.92 -8.04
N VAL A 121 16.13 -6.79 -7.30
CA VAL A 121 15.32 -7.93 -6.86
C VAL A 121 14.25 -8.27 -7.89
N PRO A 122 14.20 -9.52 -8.38
CA PRO A 122 13.21 -9.93 -9.38
C PRO A 122 11.77 -9.82 -8.84
N PRO A 123 10.85 -9.14 -9.56
CA PRO A 123 9.47 -8.91 -9.07
C PRO A 123 8.60 -10.18 -9.08
N HIS A 124 9.03 -11.24 -9.74
CA HIS A 124 8.28 -12.49 -9.89
C HIS A 124 8.54 -13.52 -8.77
N MET A 125 9.23 -13.13 -7.71
CA MET A 125 9.49 -13.95 -6.53
C MET A 125 8.54 -13.58 -5.38
N PRO A 126 7.24 -13.93 -5.43
CA PRO A 126 6.29 -13.55 -4.41
C PRO A 126 6.57 -14.26 -3.09
N VAL A 127 6.27 -13.59 -2.00
CA VAL A 127 6.28 -14.17 -0.65
C VAL A 127 4.89 -14.70 -0.28
N PHE A 128 3.83 -13.92 -0.55
CA PHE A 128 2.45 -14.25 -0.17
C PHE A 128 1.53 -14.53 -1.36
N HIS A 129 1.63 -13.73 -2.44
CA HIS A 129 0.67 -13.78 -3.56
C HIS A 129 0.81 -15.02 -4.47
N GLY A 130 1.72 -15.93 -4.17
CA GLY A 130 1.87 -17.19 -4.90
C GLY A 130 2.33 -17.03 -6.35
N LYS A 131 2.57 -18.16 -7.01
CA LYS A 131 3.13 -18.23 -8.37
C LYS A 131 2.14 -17.86 -9.48
N THR A 132 0.87 -17.69 -9.15
CA THR A 132 -0.20 -17.47 -10.12
C THR A 132 -0.34 -16.02 -10.59
N ARG A 133 0.30 -15.07 -9.87
CA ARG A 133 0.21 -13.65 -10.18
C ARG A 133 1.56 -13.10 -10.65
N PRO A 134 1.71 -12.72 -11.94
CA PRO A 134 2.93 -12.09 -12.42
C PRO A 134 3.28 -10.84 -11.58
N GLY A 135 4.55 -10.70 -11.19
CA GLY A 135 4.98 -9.56 -10.36
C GLY A 135 4.50 -9.62 -8.91
N GLY A 136 4.26 -10.81 -8.35
CA GLY A 136 3.70 -11.00 -7.01
C GLY A 136 4.43 -10.23 -5.91
N LEU A 137 5.76 -10.12 -5.97
CA LEU A 137 6.53 -9.38 -4.96
C LEU A 137 6.27 -7.87 -4.99
N VAL A 138 5.88 -7.29 -6.14
CA VAL A 138 5.43 -5.89 -6.22
C VAL A 138 4.19 -5.68 -5.36
N PHE A 139 3.24 -6.62 -5.40
CA PHE A 139 2.02 -6.56 -4.59
C PHE A 139 2.33 -6.76 -3.11
N ASP A 140 3.15 -7.77 -2.78
CA ASP A 140 3.57 -8.04 -1.41
C ASP A 140 4.22 -6.80 -0.76
N LEU A 141 5.13 -6.15 -1.48
CA LEU A 141 5.82 -4.96 -0.99
C LEU A 141 4.88 -3.75 -0.90
N ALA A 142 4.06 -3.50 -1.92
CA ALA A 142 3.10 -2.39 -1.91
C ALA A 142 2.09 -2.52 -0.77
N ASP A 143 1.68 -3.74 -0.42
CA ASP A 143 0.75 -4.01 0.66
C ASP A 143 1.29 -3.55 2.02
N THR A 144 2.59 -3.37 2.16
CA THR A 144 3.18 -2.86 3.40
C THR A 144 2.81 -1.40 3.69
N PHE A 145 2.45 -0.62 2.69
CA PHE A 145 2.15 0.81 2.85
C PHE A 145 0.88 1.30 2.15
N LYS A 146 0.42 0.67 1.07
CA LYS A 146 -0.62 1.24 0.19
C LYS A 146 -1.91 1.64 0.92
N GLU A 147 -2.44 0.80 1.81
CA GLU A 147 -3.70 1.11 2.48
C GLU A 147 -3.58 2.30 3.43
N ALA A 148 -2.43 2.50 4.06
CA ALA A 148 -2.22 3.58 5.00
C ALA A 148 -2.29 4.97 4.36
N TYR A 149 -2.06 5.06 3.06
CA TYR A 149 -2.11 6.30 2.29
C TYR A 149 -3.29 6.35 1.34
N VAL A 150 -3.50 5.30 0.56
CA VAL A 150 -4.50 5.28 -0.50
C VAL A 150 -5.91 5.40 0.06
N LEU A 151 -6.26 4.63 1.12
CA LEU A 151 -7.62 4.63 1.65
C LEU A 151 -8.04 5.99 2.18
N PRO A 152 -7.32 6.63 3.12
CA PRO A 152 -7.75 7.93 3.65
C PRO A 152 -7.82 9.01 2.56
N ILE A 153 -6.85 9.05 1.62
CA ILE A 153 -6.84 10.06 0.56
C ILE A 153 -7.98 9.81 -0.45
N ALA A 154 -8.26 8.55 -0.80
CA ALA A 154 -9.32 8.19 -1.72
C ALA A 154 -10.72 8.52 -1.16
N PHE A 155 -10.96 8.17 0.10
CA PHE A 155 -12.24 8.49 0.75
C PHE A 155 -12.41 10.00 0.96
N ALA A 156 -11.36 10.72 1.40
CA ALA A 156 -11.39 12.18 1.52
C ALA A 156 -11.69 12.86 0.18
N ALA A 157 -11.06 12.40 -0.90
CA ALA A 157 -11.32 12.91 -2.24
C ALA A 157 -12.75 12.62 -2.70
N ALA A 158 -13.25 11.40 -2.44
CA ALA A 158 -14.60 10.98 -2.82
C ALA A 158 -15.71 11.77 -2.12
N ILE A 159 -15.48 12.25 -0.89
CA ILE A 159 -16.42 13.14 -0.16
C ILE A 159 -16.15 14.63 -0.39
N GLY A 160 -15.32 14.99 -1.37
CA GLY A 160 -15.09 16.36 -1.78
C GLY A 160 -14.15 17.18 -0.89
N ARG A 161 -13.32 16.53 -0.05
CA ARG A 161 -12.33 17.22 0.79
C ARG A 161 -11.12 17.74 0.01
N LEU A 162 -10.85 17.17 -1.16
CA LEU A 162 -9.82 17.65 -2.08
C LEU A 162 -10.47 18.54 -3.15
N LYS A 163 -10.02 19.80 -3.25
CA LYS A 163 -10.54 20.77 -4.20
C LYS A 163 -9.81 20.71 -5.54
N GLY A 164 -10.51 21.00 -6.63
CA GLY A 164 -9.96 21.06 -7.98
C GLY A 164 -10.23 19.82 -8.82
N ASP A 165 -9.42 19.60 -9.85
CA ASP A 165 -9.49 18.38 -10.66
C ASP A 165 -9.19 17.14 -9.81
N LEU A 166 -10.17 16.25 -9.70
CA LEU A 166 -10.14 15.11 -8.79
C LEU A 166 -8.94 14.21 -9.02
N ALA A 167 -8.68 13.86 -10.28
CA ALA A 167 -7.61 12.95 -10.65
C ALA A 167 -6.22 13.54 -10.37
N LYS A 168 -6.06 14.80 -10.76
CA LYS A 168 -4.81 15.55 -10.57
C LYS A 168 -4.51 15.76 -9.08
N THR A 169 -5.52 16.22 -8.33
CA THR A 169 -5.36 16.55 -6.91
C THR A 169 -5.13 15.28 -6.08
N PHE A 170 -5.84 14.19 -6.38
CA PHE A 170 -5.62 12.90 -5.72
C PHE A 170 -4.18 12.40 -5.94
N ARG A 171 -3.71 12.38 -7.20
CA ARG A 171 -2.33 11.97 -7.50
C ARG A 171 -1.29 12.84 -6.82
N ALA A 172 -1.43 14.16 -6.93
CA ALA A 172 -0.52 15.09 -6.29
C ALA A 172 -0.45 14.85 -4.77
N ARG A 173 -1.61 14.74 -4.12
CA ARG A 173 -1.67 14.50 -2.68
C ARG A 173 -1.01 13.17 -2.30
N LEU A 174 -1.26 12.10 -3.03
CA LEU A 174 -0.68 10.79 -2.75
C LEU A 174 0.85 10.81 -2.92
N MET A 175 1.35 11.45 -3.99
CA MET A 175 2.78 11.59 -4.25
C MET A 175 3.48 12.46 -3.20
N ASP A 176 2.85 13.55 -2.77
CA ASP A 176 3.37 14.41 -1.70
C ASP A 176 3.49 13.64 -0.37
N GLU A 177 2.51 12.82 -0.03
CA GLU A 177 2.57 12.00 1.18
C GLU A 177 3.66 10.92 1.07
N PHE A 178 3.77 10.24 -0.08
CA PHE A 178 4.82 9.25 -0.32
C PHE A 178 6.22 9.86 -0.23
N SER A 179 6.41 11.03 -0.83
CA SER A 179 7.70 11.75 -0.81
C SER A 179 8.05 12.24 0.58
N ARG A 180 7.09 12.86 1.28
CA ARG A 180 7.30 13.40 2.63
C ARG A 180 7.70 12.33 3.63
N ASP A 181 7.11 11.16 3.53
CA ASP A 181 7.36 10.07 4.46
C ASP A 181 8.47 9.12 4.01
N GLY A 182 9.12 9.40 2.87
CA GLY A 182 10.20 8.58 2.35
C GLY A 182 9.77 7.13 2.02
N VAL A 183 8.57 6.95 1.45
CA VAL A 183 7.97 5.60 1.22
C VAL A 183 8.89 4.71 0.40
N LEU A 184 9.60 5.26 -0.59
CA LEU A 184 10.55 4.49 -1.39
C LEU A 184 11.70 3.94 -0.54
N ALA A 185 12.30 4.77 0.31
CA ALA A 185 13.37 4.34 1.21
C ALA A 185 12.86 3.31 2.23
N ALA A 186 11.66 3.51 2.77
CA ALA A 186 11.03 2.55 3.69
C ALA A 186 10.75 1.20 3.01
N ALA A 187 10.35 1.19 1.74
CA ALA A 187 10.15 -0.02 0.96
C ALA A 187 11.49 -0.77 0.73
N ILE A 188 12.56 -0.04 0.39
CA ILE A 188 13.92 -0.60 0.26
C ILE A 188 14.37 -1.21 1.60
N SER A 189 14.26 -0.48 2.71
CA SER A 189 14.62 -1.01 4.03
C SER A 189 13.79 -2.24 4.45
N THR A 190 12.53 -2.31 4.03
CA THR A 190 11.67 -3.48 4.25
C THR A 190 12.18 -4.70 3.47
N LEU A 191 12.64 -4.48 2.24
CA LEU A 191 13.25 -5.55 1.43
C LEU A 191 14.57 -6.03 2.06
N GLU A 192 15.45 -5.10 2.42
CA GLU A 192 16.75 -5.42 3.07
C GLU A 192 16.55 -6.26 4.34
N ALA A 193 15.60 -5.86 5.21
CA ALA A 193 15.27 -6.61 6.42
C ALA A 193 14.62 -7.97 6.17
N SER A 194 14.08 -8.21 4.97
CA SER A 194 13.40 -9.45 4.59
C SER A 194 14.27 -10.41 3.79
N LEU A 195 15.39 -9.94 3.27
CA LEU A 195 16.33 -10.78 2.53
C LEU A 195 17.34 -11.39 3.50
N PRO A 196 17.74 -12.68 3.32
CA PRO A 196 18.78 -13.28 4.13
C PRO A 196 20.10 -12.52 3.96
N ALA A 197 20.71 -12.14 5.09
CA ALA A 197 21.93 -11.33 5.11
C ALA A 197 23.12 -12.01 4.39
N ASP A 198 23.17 -13.33 4.39
CA ASP A 198 24.18 -14.17 3.73
C ASP A 198 24.11 -14.12 2.20
N ARG A 199 22.98 -13.72 1.64
CA ARG A 199 22.79 -13.62 0.17
C ARG A 199 23.05 -12.23 -0.40
N LEU A 200 23.13 -11.21 0.44
CA LEU A 200 23.44 -9.84 0.02
C LEU A 200 24.96 -9.56 -0.04
N GLY A 201 25.78 -10.35 0.69
CA GLY A 201 27.21 -10.12 0.83
C GLY A 201 28.10 -10.68 -0.27
N ASP A 202 27.73 -11.80 -0.86
CA ASP A 202 28.66 -12.58 -1.71
C ASP A 202 28.54 -12.30 -3.22
N HIS A 203 27.58 -11.52 -3.66
CA HIS A 203 27.33 -11.25 -5.09
C HIS A 203 27.58 -9.81 -5.55
N VAL A 204 27.97 -8.91 -4.68
CA VAL A 204 28.55 -7.65 -5.10
C VAL A 204 30.00 -7.91 -5.47
N ASN A 205 30.23 -8.45 -6.66
CA ASN A 205 31.58 -8.51 -7.22
C ASN A 205 32.03 -7.06 -7.49
N PRO A 206 32.94 -6.49 -6.69
CA PRO A 206 33.42 -5.13 -6.91
C PRO A 206 34.13 -4.96 -8.26
N GLY A 207 34.37 -6.04 -9.00
CA GLY A 207 34.99 -6.02 -10.33
C GLY A 207 34.10 -5.48 -11.45
N TYR A 208 32.77 -5.36 -11.29
CA TYR A 208 31.92 -4.82 -12.34
C TYR A 208 32.01 -3.30 -12.52
N PHE A 209 32.62 -2.60 -11.57
CA PHE A 209 32.90 -1.15 -11.66
C PHE A 209 34.39 -0.83 -11.76
N HIS A 210 35.23 -1.82 -12.06
CA HIS A 210 36.62 -1.56 -12.32
C HIS A 210 36.72 -0.92 -13.71
N ASN A 211 36.96 0.40 -13.71
CA ASN A 211 37.28 1.13 -14.94
C ASN A 211 38.69 0.77 -15.34
N PRO A 212 38.95 -0.02 -16.39
CA PRO A 212 40.29 -0.45 -16.78
C PRO A 212 41.15 0.71 -17.25
N ASP A 213 40.60 1.91 -17.49
CA ASP A 213 41.30 3.10 -17.97
C ASP A 213 41.80 4.01 -16.84
N ALA A 214 41.54 3.66 -15.56
CA ALA A 214 41.98 4.48 -14.43
C ALA A 214 43.45 4.20 -14.01
N ASP A 215 44.02 3.07 -14.40
CA ASP A 215 45.38 2.66 -14.01
C ASP A 215 46.47 2.99 -15.05
N SER A 216 46.16 3.80 -16.08
CA SER A 216 47.11 4.20 -17.12
C SER A 216 47.38 5.70 -17.12
N ARG A 217 47.70 6.27 -15.94
CA ARG A 217 48.33 7.60 -15.85
C ARG A 217 49.39 7.63 -14.74
#